data_1c01b126a0d935d26fd892e172c1aae2
#
_entry.id   1c01b126a0d935d26fd892e172c1aae2
#
_cell.length_a   1.000
_cell.length_b   1.000
_cell.length_c   1.000
_cell.angle_alpha   90.00
_cell.angle_beta   90.00
_cell.angle_gamma   90.00
#
_symmetry.space_group_name_H-M   'P 1'
#
loop_
_entity.id
_entity.type
_entity.pdbx_description
1 polymer ?
#
loop_
_entity_poly.entity_id
_entity_poly.type
_entity_poly.pdbx_seq_one_letter_code
_entity_poly.pdbx_strand_id
1 'polypeptide(L)'
;MTEGLLYSCRWHTNRWSDENKSWTHGWEMLLFIGIETIHREDGVDIHNYRFHDVLNNESVLLDKGLIRYCEEIKGDSHECD
;
A
#
# COMPACT_ATOMS: atom_id res chain seq x y z
N MET A 1 5.03 9.63 -2.67
CA MET A 1 4.95 9.06 -1.31
C MET A 1 6.17 9.44 -0.50
N THR A 2 5.99 9.58 0.78
CA THR A 2 7.07 9.99 1.68
C THR A 2 7.45 8.86 2.60
N GLU A 3 8.75 8.52 2.66
CA GLU A 3 9.25 7.49 3.56
C GLU A 3 8.97 7.87 5.00
N GLY A 4 8.62 6.86 5.78
CA GLY A 4 8.31 7.07 7.19
C GLY A 4 6.88 7.46 7.50
N LEU A 5 6.06 7.69 6.47
CA LEU A 5 4.65 7.99 6.68
C LEU A 5 3.80 6.74 6.54
N LEU A 6 2.63 6.77 7.14
CA LEU A 6 1.69 5.67 7.10
C LEU A 6 0.65 5.88 6.01
N TYR A 7 0.29 4.80 5.36
CA TYR A 7 -0.69 4.81 4.27
C TYR A 7 -1.67 3.67 4.44
N SER A 8 -2.89 3.87 3.96
CA SER A 8 -3.84 2.78 3.79
C SER A 8 -3.94 2.51 2.30
N CYS A 9 -4.11 1.25 1.95
CA CYS A 9 -4.23 0.85 0.55
C CYS A 9 -5.40 -0.11 0.44
N ARG A 10 -6.46 0.32 -0.23
CA ARG A 10 -7.66 -0.51 -0.38
C ARG A 10 -8.22 -0.37 -1.78
N TRP A 11 -8.65 -1.48 -2.33
CA TRP A 11 -9.31 -1.48 -3.62
C TRP A 11 -10.40 -2.54 -3.66
N HIS A 12 -11.34 -2.33 -4.55
CA HIS A 12 -12.41 -3.28 -4.75
C HIS A 12 -11.96 -4.35 -5.75
N THR A 13 -12.40 -5.57 -5.53
CA THR A 13 -12.09 -6.65 -6.44
C THR A 13 -13.37 -7.12 -7.12
N ASN A 14 -13.20 -7.84 -8.23
CA ASN A 14 -14.32 -8.44 -8.90
C ASN A 14 -14.76 -9.76 -8.25
N ARG A 15 -14.02 -10.19 -7.23
CA ARG A 15 -14.35 -11.43 -6.55
C ARG A 15 -15.25 -11.13 -5.37
N TRP A 16 -16.38 -11.78 -5.37
CA TRP A 16 -17.29 -11.72 -4.25
C TRP A 16 -16.81 -12.67 -3.15
N SER A 17 -16.76 -12.19 -1.94
CA SER A 17 -16.43 -13.01 -0.79
C SER A 17 -17.72 -13.31 -0.02
N ASP A 18 -18.15 -14.56 -0.04
CA ASP A 18 -19.36 -14.96 0.68
C ASP A 18 -19.21 -14.81 2.18
N GLU A 19 -18.00 -14.96 2.66
CA GLU A 19 -17.72 -14.85 4.09
C GLU A 19 -17.87 -13.42 4.59
N ASN A 20 -17.30 -12.47 3.86
CA ASN A 20 -17.28 -11.09 4.29
C ASN A 20 -18.35 -10.25 3.60
N LYS A 21 -18.95 -10.79 2.56
CA LYS A 21 -19.87 -10.04 1.70
C LYS A 21 -19.27 -8.71 1.30
N SER A 22 -18.01 -8.79 0.89
CA SER A 22 -17.21 -7.60 0.61
C SER A 22 -16.36 -7.82 -0.64
N TRP A 23 -16.13 -6.73 -1.34
CA TRP A 23 -15.30 -6.72 -2.53
C TRP A 23 -13.97 -6.00 -2.28
N THR A 24 -13.72 -5.63 -1.04
CA THR A 24 -12.58 -4.80 -0.72
C THR A 24 -11.39 -5.62 -0.26
N HIS A 25 -10.25 -5.37 -0.86
CA HIS A 25 -8.96 -5.89 -0.43
C HIS A 25 -8.04 -4.76 -0.06
N GLY A 26 -7.01 -5.08 0.69
CA GLY A 26 -5.96 -4.13 0.96
C GLY A 26 -5.42 -4.21 2.37
N TRP A 27 -4.72 -3.16 2.73
CA TRP A 27 -4.08 -3.03 4.04
C TRP A 27 -4.54 -1.73 4.69
N GLU A 28 -4.75 -1.78 5.99
CA GLU A 28 -5.22 -0.61 6.71
C GLU A 28 -4.08 0.31 7.12
N MET A 29 -2.91 -0.24 7.36
CA MET A 29 -1.80 0.56 7.85
C MET A 29 -0.48 0.02 7.31
N LEU A 30 0.09 0.77 6.38
CA LEU A 30 1.37 0.44 5.77
C LEU A 30 2.35 1.57 6.02
N LEU A 31 3.53 1.24 6.52
CA LEU A 31 4.60 2.20 6.67
C LEU A 31 5.43 2.18 5.39
N PHE A 32 5.51 3.31 4.71
CA PHE A 32 6.28 3.38 3.48
C PHE A 32 7.78 3.41 3.79
N ILE A 33 8.52 2.46 3.19
CA ILE A 33 9.95 2.32 3.43
C ILE A 33 10.77 2.90 2.29
N GLY A 34 10.32 2.72 1.06
CA GLY A 34 11.06 3.23 -0.09
C GLY A 34 10.65 2.54 -1.38
N ILE A 35 11.37 2.85 -2.44
CA ILE A 35 11.11 2.28 -3.76
C ILE A 35 12.26 1.34 -4.11
N GLU A 36 11.92 0.13 -4.54
CA GLU A 36 12.88 -0.84 -5.00
C GLU A 36 12.78 -0.92 -6.52
N THR A 37 13.89 -0.73 -7.20
CA THR A 37 13.93 -0.82 -8.66
C THR A 37 14.54 -2.14 -9.07
N ILE A 38 13.82 -2.88 -9.91
CA ILE A 38 14.28 -4.16 -10.43
C ILE A 38 14.57 -3.98 -11.90
N HIS A 39 15.81 -4.28 -12.31
CA HIS A 39 16.23 -4.21 -13.70
C HIS A 39 16.00 -5.55 -14.37
N ARG A 40 15.22 -5.54 -15.44
CA ARG A 40 14.94 -6.76 -16.19
C ARG A 40 15.90 -6.88 -17.37
N GLU A 41 16.08 -8.11 -17.83
CA GLU A 41 16.97 -8.40 -18.96
C GLU A 41 16.48 -7.76 -20.26
N ASP A 42 15.18 -7.54 -20.38
CA ASP A 42 14.59 -6.93 -21.57
C ASP A 42 14.75 -5.40 -21.58
N GLY A 43 15.43 -4.84 -20.63
CA GLY A 43 15.67 -3.40 -20.55
C GLY A 43 14.55 -2.61 -19.87
N VAL A 44 13.55 -3.31 -19.36
CA VAL A 44 12.45 -2.65 -18.64
C VAL A 44 12.74 -2.63 -17.16
N ASP A 45 12.63 -1.46 -16.55
CA ASP A 45 12.80 -1.32 -15.11
C ASP A 45 11.42 -1.39 -14.44
N ILE A 46 11.35 -2.16 -13.38
CA ILE A 46 10.14 -2.28 -12.57
C ILE A 46 10.38 -1.61 -11.24
N HIS A 47 9.47 -0.71 -10.88
CA HIS A 47 9.55 0.00 -9.61
C HIS A 47 8.48 -0.56 -8.67
N ASN A 48 8.93 -1.12 -7.56
CA ASN A 48 8.04 -1.62 -6.52
C ASN A 48 8.13 -0.71 -5.31
N TYR A 49 7.00 -0.43 -4.71
CA TYR A 49 6.93 0.38 -3.50
C TYR A 49 6.94 -0.55 -2.31
N ARG A 50 7.93 -0.38 -1.45
CA ARG A 50 8.16 -1.24 -0.31
C ARG A 50 7.53 -0.66 0.92
N PHE A 51 6.72 -1.47 1.60
CA PHE A 51 6.02 -1.08 2.82
C PHE A 51 6.21 -2.13 3.90
N HIS A 52 5.97 -1.72 5.12
CA HIS A 52 5.86 -2.63 6.26
C HIS A 52 4.40 -2.59 6.72
N ASP A 53 3.76 -3.75 6.75
CA ASP A 53 2.40 -3.88 7.29
C ASP A 53 2.51 -3.86 8.80
N VAL A 54 2.15 -2.74 9.40
CA VAL A 54 2.31 -2.52 10.84
C VAL A 54 1.42 -3.44 11.66
N LEU A 55 0.23 -3.72 11.15
CA LEU A 55 -0.74 -4.53 11.90
C LEU A 55 -0.38 -6.01 11.93
N ASN A 56 0.18 -6.51 10.85
CA ASN A 56 0.52 -7.92 10.73
C ASN A 56 2.02 -8.19 10.80
N ASN A 57 2.82 -7.13 10.90
CA ASN A 57 4.27 -7.21 10.97
C ASN A 57 4.86 -7.99 9.79
N GLU A 58 4.45 -7.61 8.58
CA GLU A 58 4.90 -8.25 7.36
C GLU A 58 5.41 -7.24 6.34
N SER A 59 6.29 -7.69 5.47
CA SER A 59 6.76 -6.85 4.36
C SER A 59 5.77 -6.93 3.21
N VAL A 60 5.49 -5.78 2.60
CA VAL A 60 4.56 -5.69 1.49
C VAL A 60 5.23 -4.95 0.34
N LEU A 61 5.11 -5.49 -0.87
CA LEU A 61 5.57 -4.84 -2.08
C LEU A 61 4.36 -4.56 -2.96
N LEU A 62 4.20 -3.30 -3.34
CA LEU A 62 3.10 -2.90 -4.21
C LEU A 62 3.65 -2.35 -5.51
N ASP A 63 3.02 -2.70 -6.61
CA ASP A 63 3.42 -2.18 -7.90
C ASP A 63 2.75 -0.83 -8.15
N LYS A 64 3.14 -0.22 -9.26
CA LYS A 64 2.64 1.10 -9.62
C LYS A 64 1.12 1.13 -9.81
N GLY A 65 0.54 0.01 -10.22
CA GLY A 65 -0.90 -0.06 -10.42
C GLY A 65 -1.69 -0.01 -9.12
N LEU A 66 -1.11 -0.50 -8.03
CA LEU A 66 -1.77 -0.52 -6.73
C LEU A 66 -1.54 0.75 -5.93
N ILE A 67 -0.47 1.48 -6.22
CA ILE A 67 -0.14 2.69 -5.47
C ILE A 67 -1.24 3.75 -5.57
N ARG A 68 -1.95 3.79 -6.66
CA ARG A 68 -3.03 4.75 -6.84
C ARG A 68 -4.18 4.57 -5.84
N TYR A 69 -4.24 3.42 -5.18
CA TYR A 69 -5.26 3.16 -4.17
C TYR A 69 -4.78 3.49 -2.76
N CYS A 70 -3.55 3.97 -2.64
CA CYS A 70 -2.97 4.30 -1.35
C CYS A 70 -3.32 5.73 -0.97
N GLU A 71 -3.69 5.91 0.29
CA GLU A 71 -3.97 7.23 0.84
C GLU A 71 -3.15 7.41 2.11
N GLU A 72 -2.62 8.60 2.28
CA GLU A 72 -1.86 8.90 3.47
C GLU A 72 -2.80 8.95 4.68
N ILE A 73 -2.40 8.27 5.75
CA ILE A 73 -3.13 8.32 7.01
C ILE A 73 -2.64 9.53 7.76
N LYS A 74 -3.51 10.52 7.87
CA LYS A 74 -3.17 11.74 8.59
C LYS A 74 -3.44 11.55 10.06
N GLY A 75 -2.50 11.99 10.89
CA GLY A 75 -2.69 11.94 12.33
C GLY A 75 -3.78 12.89 12.79
N ASP A 76 -4.20 12.77 14.05
CA ASP A 76 -5.30 13.53 14.62
C ASP A 76 -4.95 14.97 14.94
N SER A 77 -3.97 15.40 14.62
CA SER A 77 -3.52 16.74 14.95
C SER A 77 -4.65 17.75 15.10
N HIS A 78 -5.09 17.18 15.08
CA HIS A 78 -5.44 17.91 15.08
C HIS A 78 -5.62 18.79 15.41
N GLU A 79 -5.65 18.76 15.44
CA GLU A 79 -5.81 19.31 15.66
C GLU A 79 -5.86 20.20 15.91
N CYS A 80 -6.06 20.25 15.90
CA CYS A 80 -6.15 21.05 16.12
C CYS A 80 -6.28 21.85 16.48
N ASP A 81 -6.32 22.01 16.59
CA ASP A 81 -6.38 22.77 16.88
C ASP A 81 -6.47 23.49 17.02
#